data_f087d70b6d8e314c49e8cd2250a13ef1
#
_entry.id   f087d70b6d8e314c49e8cd2250a13ef1
#
_cell.length_a   1.000
_cell.length_b   1.000
_cell.length_c   1.000
_cell.angle_alpha   90.00
_cell.angle_beta   90.00
_cell.angle_gamma   90.00
#
_symmetry.space_group_name_H-M   'P 1'
#
loop_
_entity.id
_entity.type
_entity.pdbx_description
1 polymer ?
#
loop_
_entity_poly.entity_id
_entity_poly.type
_entity_poly.pdbx_seq_one_letter_code
_entity_poly.pdbx_strand_id
1 'polypeptide(L)'
;MKRLITMASTLLLVACAASTGTDSSDDSDESSAASNEFRSAADRGRDDGRKPDRVLGVLGVIEGMTVMDVMAASGYYTEILSLAVGDSGRVYAQNPAGMLRFRSGANDLALNARVFNGRLPNVRRLDREFPDLGLTEGSVDVAITALNFHDVYNTSPEAAAGMLQAIKRVLKPGGVLGIIDHAGRPGANNTQLHRIDKALVVTAAEQAGFTIDVDSDVLANPDDDGSQMVFAPGTRGNTDRFLLKLVKPNA
;
A
#
# COMPACT_ATOMS: atom_id res chain seq x y z
N MET A 1 10.93 92.34 20.33
CA MET A 1 10.30 91.13 20.93
C MET A 1 10.58 89.97 20.02
N LYS A 2 11.63 89.22 20.29
CA LYS A 2 12.03 88.03 19.53
C LYS A 2 12.02 86.83 20.49
N ARG A 3 11.14 85.87 20.26
CA ARG A 3 11.02 84.64 21.03
C ARG A 3 11.91 83.63 20.41
N LEU A 4 12.88 83.14 21.18
CA LEU A 4 13.67 81.96 20.85
C LEU A 4 12.85 80.70 21.03
N ILE A 5 12.88 79.84 20.03
CA ILE A 5 12.30 78.50 20.11
C ILE A 5 13.50 77.53 20.19
N THR A 6 13.61 76.81 21.31
CA THR A 6 14.64 75.81 21.57
C THR A 6 14.14 74.49 21.01
N MET A 7 14.84 73.91 20.06
CA MET A 7 14.58 72.54 19.58
C MET A 7 15.32 71.54 20.48
N ALA A 8 14.55 70.65 21.12
CA ALA A 8 15.10 69.50 21.82
C ALA A 8 15.19 68.31 20.83
N SER A 9 16.39 67.85 20.57
CA SER A 9 16.63 66.65 19.77
C SER A 9 16.52 65.40 20.65
N THR A 10 15.52 64.61 20.39
CA THR A 10 15.32 63.28 21.01
C THR A 10 16.06 62.23 20.20
N LEU A 11 17.05 61.63 20.78
CA LEU A 11 17.84 60.52 20.21
C LEU A 11 17.03 59.23 20.38
N LEU A 12 16.55 58.64 19.27
CA LEU A 12 15.89 57.34 19.28
C LEU A 12 16.96 56.23 19.18
N LEU A 13 17.15 55.44 20.25
CA LEU A 13 17.91 54.22 20.21
C LEU A 13 17.04 53.14 19.55
N VAL A 14 17.46 52.65 18.40
CA VAL A 14 16.90 51.45 17.77
C VAL A 14 17.59 50.26 18.39
N ALA A 15 16.85 49.50 19.20
CA ALA A 15 17.29 48.17 19.67
C ALA A 15 16.97 47.13 18.58
N CYS A 16 17.98 46.57 17.97
CA CYS A 16 17.83 45.38 17.14
C CYS A 16 17.55 44.17 18.05
N ALA A 17 16.28 43.76 18.08
CA ALA A 17 15.91 42.44 18.61
C ALA A 17 16.20 41.41 17.53
N ALA A 18 17.14 40.50 17.81
CA ALA A 18 17.38 39.29 17.02
C ALA A 18 16.19 38.36 17.23
N SER A 19 15.31 38.23 16.22
CA SER A 19 14.31 37.20 16.19
C SER A 19 15.00 35.85 15.92
N THR A 20 15.05 35.00 16.95
CA THR A 20 15.32 33.59 16.78
C THR A 20 14.12 33.01 16.03
N GLY A 21 14.33 32.69 14.76
CA GLY A 21 13.37 31.92 13.96
C GLY A 21 13.21 30.55 14.61
N THR A 22 12.05 30.32 15.21
CA THR A 22 11.57 28.99 15.48
C THR A 22 11.20 28.41 14.13
N ASP A 23 11.98 27.43 13.70
CA ASP A 23 11.68 26.54 12.59
C ASP A 23 10.41 25.79 12.96
N SER A 24 9.26 26.34 12.55
CA SER A 24 8.00 25.62 12.55
C SER A 24 8.12 24.65 11.37
N SER A 25 8.47 23.40 11.66
CA SER A 25 8.15 22.28 10.78
C SER A 25 6.67 22.37 10.47
N ASP A 26 6.37 22.76 9.25
CA ASP A 26 5.05 22.72 8.65
C ASP A 26 4.69 21.23 8.51
N ASP A 27 4.23 20.62 9.61
CA ASP A 27 3.46 19.41 9.58
C ASP A 27 2.15 19.74 8.86
N SER A 28 2.20 19.77 7.53
CA SER A 28 1.00 19.68 6.72
C SER A 28 0.31 18.40 7.15
N ASP A 29 -0.78 18.56 7.88
CA ASP A 29 -1.73 17.52 8.27
C ASP A 29 -2.37 16.97 6.98
N GLU A 30 -1.57 16.23 6.18
CA GLU A 30 -2.09 15.42 5.09
C GLU A 30 -2.97 14.38 5.74
N SER A 31 -4.28 14.56 5.63
CA SER A 31 -5.30 13.65 6.11
C SER A 31 -4.95 12.22 5.63
N SER A 32 -4.34 11.45 6.53
CA SER A 32 -3.95 10.07 6.27
C SER A 32 -5.16 9.26 5.79
N ALA A 33 -5.00 8.50 4.70
CA ALA A 33 -6.04 7.61 4.20
C ALA A 33 -6.51 6.61 5.26
N ALA A 34 -5.62 6.20 6.17
CA ALA A 34 -5.94 5.29 7.27
C ALA A 34 -6.81 5.96 8.33
N SER A 35 -6.66 7.25 8.60
CA SER A 35 -7.40 7.97 9.64
C SER A 35 -8.86 8.28 9.28
N ASN A 36 -9.30 8.01 8.05
CA ASN A 36 -10.64 8.33 7.58
C ASN A 36 -11.73 7.66 8.44
N GLU A 37 -12.60 8.46 9.05
CA GLU A 37 -13.64 8.02 10.00
C GLU A 37 -14.73 7.13 9.37
N PHE A 38 -14.92 7.21 8.04
CA PHE A 38 -15.90 6.38 7.32
C PHE A 38 -15.45 4.94 7.12
N ARG A 39 -14.19 4.62 7.43
CA ARG A 39 -13.69 3.24 7.41
C ARG A 39 -14.27 2.45 8.57
N SER A 40 -14.52 1.15 8.34
CA SER A 40 -15.08 0.28 9.38
C SER A 40 -14.12 0.17 10.59
N ALA A 41 -14.68 0.07 11.81
CA ALA A 41 -13.88 -0.17 13.02
C ALA A 41 -13.04 -1.46 12.91
N ALA A 42 -13.57 -2.49 12.24
CA ALA A 42 -12.86 -3.75 12.01
C ALA A 42 -11.63 -3.57 11.10
N ASP A 43 -11.69 -2.65 10.14
CA ASP A 43 -10.54 -2.33 9.28
C ASP A 43 -9.53 -1.47 10.01
N ARG A 44 -9.98 -0.43 10.73
CA ARG A 44 -9.08 0.40 11.56
C ARG A 44 -8.34 -0.43 12.62
N GLY A 45 -9.00 -1.43 13.23
CA GLY A 45 -8.34 -2.35 14.16
C GLY A 45 -7.23 -3.21 13.57
N ARG A 46 -7.05 -3.21 12.23
CA ARG A 46 -5.95 -3.89 11.52
C ARG A 46 -4.80 -2.97 11.13
N ASP A 47 -5.00 -1.65 11.25
CA ASP A 47 -4.06 -0.66 10.73
C ASP A 47 -2.71 -0.70 11.45
N ASP A 48 -2.70 -0.90 12.77
CA ASP A 48 -1.45 -1.01 13.55
C ASP A 48 -0.52 -2.11 12.99
N GLY A 49 -1.10 -3.27 12.68
CA GLY A 49 -0.33 -4.39 12.13
C GLY A 49 -0.08 -4.28 10.62
N ARG A 50 -0.83 -3.44 9.89
CA ARG A 50 -0.71 -3.31 8.42
C ARG A 50 -0.02 -2.02 7.99
N LYS A 51 0.06 -1.03 8.86
CA LYS A 51 0.75 0.27 8.67
C LYS A 51 0.48 0.86 7.28
N PRO A 52 -0.81 1.02 6.85
CA PRO A 52 -1.16 1.26 5.45
C PRO A 52 -0.53 2.52 4.90
N ASP A 53 -0.48 3.64 5.64
CA ASP A 53 0.11 4.89 5.14
C ASP A 53 1.62 4.73 4.89
N ARG A 54 2.33 4.02 5.76
CA ARG A 54 3.75 3.72 5.56
C ARG A 54 3.99 2.82 4.36
N VAL A 55 3.10 1.83 4.14
CA VAL A 55 3.13 0.97 2.95
C VAL A 55 2.93 1.80 1.69
N LEU A 56 1.91 2.65 1.65
CA LEU A 56 1.65 3.51 0.50
C LEU A 56 2.80 4.47 0.23
N GLY A 57 3.41 5.03 1.28
CA GLY A 57 4.60 5.88 1.16
C GLY A 57 5.80 5.15 0.54
N VAL A 58 6.08 3.90 0.95
CA VAL A 58 7.14 3.07 0.33
C VAL A 58 6.85 2.81 -1.14
N LEU A 59 5.58 2.52 -1.49
CA LEU A 59 5.18 2.25 -2.87
C LEU A 59 5.10 3.52 -3.73
N GLY A 60 5.06 4.70 -3.13
CA GLY A 60 4.94 5.98 -3.83
C GLY A 60 3.53 6.24 -4.38
N VAL A 61 2.48 5.78 -3.70
CA VAL A 61 1.09 6.06 -4.09
C VAL A 61 0.77 7.51 -3.77
N ILE A 62 0.29 8.25 -4.78
CA ILE A 62 -0.11 9.65 -4.65
C ILE A 62 -1.47 9.89 -5.32
N GLU A 63 -2.07 11.04 -5.03
CA GLU A 63 -3.32 11.49 -5.64
C GLU A 63 -3.26 11.47 -7.18
N GLY A 64 -4.39 11.13 -7.81
CA GLY A 64 -4.54 11.06 -9.26
C GLY A 64 -4.06 9.78 -9.92
N MET A 65 -3.35 8.91 -9.21
CA MET A 65 -2.84 7.66 -9.78
C MET A 65 -3.95 6.65 -10.14
N THR A 66 -3.67 5.82 -11.14
CA THR A 66 -4.42 4.59 -11.42
C THR A 66 -3.72 3.42 -10.71
N VAL A 67 -4.40 2.80 -9.76
CA VAL A 67 -3.82 1.74 -8.93
C VAL A 67 -4.64 0.45 -9.00
N MET A 68 -4.01 -0.69 -8.70
CA MET A 68 -4.68 -1.99 -8.69
C MET A 68 -4.40 -2.75 -7.39
N ASP A 69 -5.47 -3.09 -6.67
CA ASP A 69 -5.46 -4.01 -5.53
C ASP A 69 -5.65 -5.43 -6.08
N VAL A 70 -4.57 -6.19 -6.13
CA VAL A 70 -4.52 -7.52 -6.73
C VAL A 70 -4.92 -8.57 -5.72
N MET A 71 -5.88 -9.41 -6.04
CA MET A 71 -6.51 -10.35 -5.12
C MET A 71 -7.04 -9.63 -3.87
N ALA A 72 -7.77 -8.55 -4.13
CA ALA A 72 -8.25 -7.59 -3.12
C ALA A 72 -9.10 -8.23 -1.99
N ALA A 73 -9.61 -9.44 -2.21
CA ALA A 73 -10.52 -10.15 -1.32
C ALA A 73 -11.71 -9.25 -0.91
N SER A 74 -11.85 -8.95 0.37
CA SER A 74 -12.90 -8.06 0.90
C SER A 74 -12.61 -6.56 0.73
N GLY A 75 -11.45 -6.17 0.14
CA GLY A 75 -11.16 -4.79 -0.24
C GLY A 75 -10.57 -3.90 0.86
N TYR A 76 -9.76 -4.43 1.78
CA TYR A 76 -9.09 -3.59 2.77
C TYR A 76 -8.16 -2.55 2.12
N TYR A 77 -7.22 -2.99 1.27
CA TYR A 77 -6.37 -2.05 0.54
C TYR A 77 -7.13 -1.28 -0.55
N THR A 78 -8.18 -1.86 -1.13
CA THR A 78 -9.05 -1.14 -2.07
C THR A 78 -9.56 0.18 -1.49
N GLU A 79 -10.05 0.18 -0.24
CA GLU A 79 -10.55 1.38 0.41
C GLU A 79 -9.44 2.37 0.75
N ILE A 80 -8.32 1.91 1.29
CA ILE A 80 -7.14 2.72 1.57
C ILE A 80 -6.62 3.39 0.29
N LEU A 81 -6.47 2.63 -0.80
CA LEU A 81 -6.03 3.14 -2.10
C LEU A 81 -7.02 4.15 -2.67
N SER A 82 -8.33 3.89 -2.54
CA SER A 82 -9.38 4.82 -3.01
C SER A 82 -9.27 6.18 -2.35
N LEU A 83 -9.03 6.20 -1.04
CA LEU A 83 -8.84 7.44 -0.28
C LEU A 83 -7.52 8.13 -0.64
N ALA A 84 -6.44 7.36 -0.83
CA ALA A 84 -5.12 7.91 -1.13
C ALA A 84 -5.01 8.52 -2.53
N VAL A 85 -5.65 7.90 -3.54
CA VAL A 85 -5.60 8.44 -4.91
C VAL A 85 -6.65 9.51 -5.18
N GLY A 86 -7.62 9.71 -4.27
CA GLY A 86 -8.64 10.74 -4.36
C GLY A 86 -9.57 10.61 -5.58
N ASP A 87 -10.41 11.63 -5.79
CA ASP A 87 -11.45 11.61 -6.82
C ASP A 87 -10.89 11.63 -8.25
N SER A 88 -9.70 12.18 -8.45
CA SER A 88 -9.00 12.23 -9.73
C SER A 88 -8.32 10.92 -10.10
N GLY A 89 -8.08 10.04 -9.11
CA GLY A 89 -7.46 8.73 -9.30
C GLY A 89 -8.45 7.62 -9.63
N ARG A 90 -7.91 6.41 -9.78
CA ARG A 90 -8.72 5.21 -10.05
C ARG A 90 -8.15 3.99 -9.34
N VAL A 91 -9.03 3.17 -8.77
CA VAL A 91 -8.67 1.90 -8.16
C VAL A 91 -9.35 0.74 -8.88
N TYR A 92 -8.57 -0.25 -9.29
CA TYR A 92 -9.09 -1.55 -9.74
C TYR A 92 -8.99 -2.55 -8.60
N ALA A 93 -10.12 -3.02 -8.09
CA ALA A 93 -10.20 -4.10 -7.10
C ALA A 93 -10.29 -5.44 -7.85
N GLN A 94 -9.14 -6.07 -8.08
CA GLN A 94 -9.08 -7.31 -8.84
C GLN A 94 -9.28 -8.53 -7.94
N ASN A 95 -10.14 -9.45 -8.36
CA ASN A 95 -10.32 -10.75 -7.73
C ASN A 95 -10.56 -11.84 -8.77
N PRO A 96 -9.88 -12.99 -8.67
CA PRO A 96 -10.30 -14.20 -9.38
C PRO A 96 -11.57 -14.77 -8.75
N ALA A 97 -12.35 -15.52 -9.52
CA ALA A 97 -13.63 -16.08 -9.08
C ALA A 97 -13.49 -16.97 -7.83
N GLY A 98 -12.37 -17.68 -7.68
CA GLY A 98 -12.08 -18.48 -6.48
C GLY A 98 -12.03 -17.63 -5.21
N MET A 99 -11.39 -16.45 -5.25
CA MET A 99 -11.31 -15.52 -4.14
C MET A 99 -12.68 -14.97 -3.75
N LEU A 100 -13.52 -14.66 -4.72
CA LEU A 100 -14.88 -14.16 -4.48
C LEU A 100 -15.79 -15.22 -3.84
N ARG A 101 -15.68 -16.46 -4.30
CA ARG A 101 -16.48 -17.59 -3.77
C ARG A 101 -16.01 -18.08 -2.39
N PHE A 102 -14.83 -17.69 -1.95
CA PHE A 102 -14.26 -18.12 -0.67
C PHE A 102 -15.22 -17.83 0.50
N ARG A 103 -15.35 -18.80 1.44
CA ARG A 103 -16.28 -18.73 2.58
C ARG A 103 -17.70 -18.34 2.17
N SER A 104 -18.26 -19.08 1.21
CA SER A 104 -19.63 -18.86 0.70
C SER A 104 -19.89 -17.45 0.18
N GLY A 105 -18.90 -16.84 -0.46
CA GLY A 105 -19.03 -15.51 -1.06
C GLY A 105 -18.81 -14.33 -0.10
N ALA A 106 -18.24 -14.57 1.07
CA ALA A 106 -18.02 -13.51 2.06
C ALA A 106 -17.16 -12.35 1.53
N ASN A 107 -16.15 -12.65 0.69
CA ASN A 107 -15.34 -11.61 0.07
C ASN A 107 -16.14 -10.78 -0.93
N ASP A 108 -16.95 -11.43 -1.76
CA ASP A 108 -17.81 -10.75 -2.74
C ASP A 108 -18.80 -9.81 -2.05
N LEU A 109 -19.51 -10.30 -1.03
CA LEU A 109 -20.45 -9.50 -0.26
C LEU A 109 -19.77 -8.29 0.41
N ALA A 110 -18.61 -8.50 1.01
CA ALA A 110 -17.88 -7.42 1.70
C ALA A 110 -17.36 -6.37 0.71
N LEU A 111 -16.80 -6.79 -0.43
CA LEU A 111 -16.33 -5.85 -1.45
C LEU A 111 -17.51 -5.08 -2.08
N ASN A 112 -18.63 -5.76 -2.36
CA ASN A 112 -19.85 -5.09 -2.83
C ASN A 112 -20.33 -4.02 -1.84
N ALA A 113 -20.38 -4.34 -0.54
CA ALA A 113 -20.80 -3.38 0.48
C ALA A 113 -19.89 -2.13 0.52
N ARG A 114 -18.59 -2.28 0.21
CA ARG A 114 -17.65 -1.14 0.17
C ARG A 114 -17.92 -0.19 -0.99
N VAL A 115 -18.25 -0.73 -2.17
CA VAL A 115 -18.46 0.07 -3.40
C VAL A 115 -19.93 0.43 -3.63
N PHE A 116 -20.86 -0.14 -2.82
CA PHE A 116 -22.29 0.06 -2.97
C PHE A 116 -22.69 1.53 -2.82
N ASN A 117 -23.70 1.96 -3.59
CA ASN A 117 -24.21 3.34 -3.61
C ASN A 117 -23.15 4.43 -3.87
N GLY A 118 -22.07 4.09 -4.55
CA GLY A 118 -21.02 5.07 -4.88
C GLY A 118 -20.19 5.53 -3.69
N ARG A 119 -20.13 4.75 -2.60
CA ARG A 119 -19.29 5.06 -1.42
C ARG A 119 -17.82 5.24 -1.77
N LEU A 120 -17.33 4.50 -2.76
CA LEU A 120 -15.98 4.63 -3.32
C LEU A 120 -16.12 4.84 -4.84
N PRO A 121 -16.41 6.08 -5.30
CA PRO A 121 -16.80 6.34 -6.69
C PRO A 121 -15.68 6.12 -7.70
N ASN A 122 -14.43 6.21 -7.25
CA ASN A 122 -13.22 5.98 -8.05
C ASN A 122 -12.81 4.50 -8.14
N VAL A 123 -13.52 3.58 -7.44
CA VAL A 123 -13.25 2.14 -7.47
C VAL A 123 -14.02 1.45 -8.61
N ARG A 124 -13.34 0.54 -9.29
CA ARG A 124 -13.91 -0.38 -10.28
C ARG A 124 -13.56 -1.82 -9.89
N ARG A 125 -14.55 -2.67 -9.71
CA ARG A 125 -14.34 -4.11 -9.57
C ARG A 125 -13.76 -4.67 -10.87
N LEU A 126 -12.79 -5.55 -10.73
CA LEU A 126 -12.13 -6.26 -11.82
C LEU A 126 -12.16 -7.76 -11.52
N ASP A 127 -13.32 -8.38 -11.73
CA ASP A 127 -13.54 -9.81 -11.45
C ASP A 127 -13.01 -10.62 -12.65
N ARG A 128 -11.69 -10.80 -12.69
CA ARG A 128 -10.93 -11.41 -13.80
C ARG A 128 -9.90 -12.38 -13.28
N GLU A 129 -9.66 -13.42 -14.08
CA GLU A 129 -8.59 -14.40 -13.84
C GLU A 129 -7.26 -13.93 -14.45
N PHE A 130 -6.15 -14.44 -13.90
CA PHE A 130 -4.88 -14.39 -14.60
C PHE A 130 -4.88 -15.46 -15.72
N PRO A 131 -4.26 -15.22 -16.89
CA PRO A 131 -3.39 -14.10 -17.23
C PRO A 131 -4.08 -12.89 -17.87
N ASP A 132 -5.41 -12.88 -18.05
CA ASP A 132 -6.13 -11.80 -18.73
C ASP A 132 -6.90 -10.92 -17.75
N LEU A 133 -6.32 -9.78 -17.40
CA LEU A 133 -6.94 -8.78 -16.53
C LEU A 133 -7.93 -7.86 -17.27
N GLY A 134 -7.99 -7.89 -18.60
CA GLY A 134 -8.89 -7.05 -19.39
C GLY A 134 -8.57 -5.55 -19.29
N LEU A 135 -7.37 -5.17 -18.85
CA LEU A 135 -6.90 -3.79 -18.78
C LEU A 135 -5.96 -3.48 -19.96
N THR A 136 -5.94 -2.22 -20.35
CA THR A 136 -4.98 -1.72 -21.36
C THR A 136 -3.56 -1.89 -20.83
N GLU A 137 -2.64 -2.32 -21.69
CA GLU A 137 -1.22 -2.37 -21.36
C GLU A 137 -0.68 -0.99 -20.97
N GLY A 138 0.15 -0.94 -19.93
CA GLY A 138 0.75 0.31 -19.48
C GLY A 138 -0.24 1.34 -18.95
N SER A 139 -1.36 0.91 -18.34
CA SER A 139 -2.40 1.81 -17.83
C SER A 139 -2.40 2.00 -16.31
N VAL A 140 -1.64 1.19 -15.57
CA VAL A 140 -1.60 1.17 -14.10
C VAL A 140 -0.27 1.74 -13.60
N ASP A 141 -0.32 2.66 -12.64
CA ASP A 141 0.86 3.27 -12.01
C ASP A 141 1.44 2.34 -10.93
N VAL A 142 0.58 1.86 -10.03
CA VAL A 142 0.96 1.01 -8.91
C VAL A 142 -0.01 -0.16 -8.78
N ALA A 143 0.52 -1.36 -8.61
CA ALA A 143 -0.24 -2.54 -8.18
C ALA A 143 0.25 -2.99 -6.79
N ILE A 144 -0.64 -3.55 -5.98
CA ILE A 144 -0.30 -4.16 -4.69
C ILE A 144 -0.97 -5.50 -4.56
N THR A 145 -0.25 -6.50 -4.05
CA THR A 145 -0.83 -7.75 -3.53
C THR A 145 -0.41 -7.94 -2.08
N ALA A 146 -1.36 -8.28 -1.23
CA ALA A 146 -1.11 -8.34 0.21
C ALA A 146 -1.62 -9.62 0.83
N LEU A 147 -0.68 -10.44 1.31
CA LEU A 147 -0.93 -11.69 2.04
C LEU A 147 -1.66 -12.75 1.20
N ASN A 148 -1.35 -12.80 -0.11
CA ASN A 148 -1.97 -13.72 -1.06
C ASN A 148 -0.97 -14.40 -2.01
N PHE A 149 0.23 -13.81 -2.20
CA PHE A 149 1.18 -14.32 -3.18
C PHE A 149 1.67 -15.72 -2.80
N HIS A 150 1.86 -15.98 -1.49
CA HIS A 150 2.23 -17.29 -0.97
C HIS A 150 1.24 -18.38 -1.37
N ASP A 151 -0.07 -18.12 -1.36
CA ASP A 151 -1.09 -19.11 -1.72
C ASP A 151 -1.00 -19.49 -3.20
N VAL A 152 -0.74 -18.51 -4.07
CA VAL A 152 -0.54 -18.75 -5.51
C VAL A 152 0.75 -19.52 -5.76
N TYR A 153 1.87 -19.04 -5.19
CA TYR A 153 3.20 -19.62 -5.41
C TYR A 153 3.30 -21.04 -4.86
N ASN A 154 2.84 -21.25 -3.63
CA ASN A 154 2.89 -22.57 -2.97
C ASN A 154 1.98 -23.60 -3.65
N THR A 155 0.94 -23.15 -4.36
CA THR A 155 0.08 -24.02 -5.16
C THR A 155 0.73 -24.34 -6.51
N SER A 156 1.25 -23.33 -7.21
CA SER A 156 1.97 -23.48 -8.49
C SER A 156 2.89 -22.25 -8.71
N PRO A 157 4.21 -22.46 -8.70
CA PRO A 157 5.15 -21.41 -9.10
C PRO A 157 4.87 -20.86 -10.51
N GLU A 158 4.39 -21.70 -11.43
CA GLU A 158 4.03 -21.30 -12.79
C GLU A 158 2.81 -20.36 -12.80
N ALA A 159 1.81 -20.61 -11.94
CA ALA A 159 0.69 -19.71 -11.77
C ALA A 159 1.12 -18.34 -11.20
N ALA A 160 2.05 -18.35 -10.24
CA ALA A 160 2.64 -17.12 -9.72
C ALA A 160 3.42 -16.34 -10.79
N ALA A 161 4.18 -17.04 -11.63
CA ALA A 161 4.86 -16.42 -12.78
C ALA A 161 3.84 -15.80 -13.76
N GLY A 162 2.77 -16.51 -14.09
CA GLY A 162 1.67 -15.99 -14.93
C GLY A 162 0.99 -14.76 -14.33
N MET A 163 0.77 -14.75 -13.01
CA MET A 163 0.25 -13.60 -12.26
C MET A 163 1.19 -12.40 -12.39
N LEU A 164 2.49 -12.58 -12.14
CA LEU A 164 3.49 -11.51 -12.23
C LEU A 164 3.58 -10.94 -13.65
N GLN A 165 3.54 -11.78 -14.70
CA GLN A 165 3.54 -11.35 -16.09
C GLN A 165 2.27 -10.56 -16.45
N ALA A 166 1.10 -10.97 -15.97
CA ALA A 166 -0.16 -10.26 -16.18
C ALA A 166 -0.12 -8.86 -15.54
N ILE A 167 0.38 -8.77 -14.31
CA ILE A 167 0.55 -7.49 -13.60
C ILE A 167 1.56 -6.61 -14.33
N LYS A 168 2.73 -7.15 -14.70
CA LYS A 168 3.76 -6.41 -15.43
C LYS A 168 3.25 -5.80 -16.74
N ARG A 169 2.42 -6.56 -17.46
CA ARG A 169 1.85 -6.08 -18.73
C ARG A 169 1.01 -4.83 -18.54
N VAL A 170 0.14 -4.78 -17.53
CA VAL A 170 -0.74 -3.63 -17.28
C VAL A 170 -0.05 -2.46 -16.59
N LEU A 171 1.07 -2.68 -15.92
CA LEU A 171 1.87 -1.60 -15.35
C LEU A 171 2.52 -0.73 -16.44
N LYS A 172 2.54 0.58 -16.21
CA LYS A 172 3.31 1.54 -17.03
C LYS A 172 4.81 1.20 -16.98
N PRO A 173 5.61 1.60 -17.98
CA PRO A 173 7.07 1.66 -17.80
C PRO A 173 7.40 2.47 -16.55
N GLY A 174 8.30 1.98 -15.69
CA GLY A 174 8.56 2.56 -14.37
C GLY A 174 7.47 2.32 -13.32
N GLY A 175 6.36 1.67 -13.68
CA GLY A 175 5.28 1.35 -12.74
C GLY A 175 5.71 0.36 -11.67
N VAL A 176 5.03 0.40 -10.53
CA VAL A 176 5.42 -0.29 -9.28
C VAL A 176 4.50 -1.47 -8.98
N LEU A 177 5.07 -2.59 -8.53
CA LEU A 177 4.35 -3.67 -7.86
C LEU A 177 4.83 -3.80 -6.41
N GLY A 178 3.92 -3.61 -5.46
CA GLY A 178 4.13 -3.94 -4.06
C GLY A 178 3.72 -5.38 -3.76
N ILE A 179 4.62 -6.17 -3.18
CA ILE A 179 4.29 -7.50 -2.66
C ILE A 179 4.49 -7.50 -1.15
N ILE A 180 3.39 -7.66 -0.42
CA ILE A 180 3.41 -7.90 1.02
C ILE A 180 3.08 -9.36 1.26
N ASP A 181 3.91 -10.06 2.03
CA ASP A 181 3.54 -11.41 2.43
C ASP A 181 4.14 -11.83 3.78
N HIS A 182 3.61 -12.95 4.31
CA HIS A 182 4.07 -13.55 5.54
C HIS A 182 5.46 -14.18 5.34
N ALA A 183 6.44 -13.71 6.11
CA ALA A 183 7.80 -14.23 6.04
C ALA A 183 7.83 -15.70 6.47
N GLY A 184 8.32 -16.55 5.57
CA GLY A 184 8.59 -17.95 5.81
C GLY A 184 10.09 -18.21 5.98
N ARG A 185 10.44 -19.36 6.53
CA ARG A 185 11.83 -19.78 6.71
C ARG A 185 12.29 -20.66 5.54
N PRO A 186 13.53 -20.53 5.11
CA PRO A 186 14.11 -21.47 4.16
C PRO A 186 14.00 -22.93 4.66
N GLY A 187 13.50 -23.83 3.81
CA GLY A 187 13.37 -25.25 4.13
C GLY A 187 12.22 -25.64 5.07
N ALA A 188 11.44 -24.67 5.60
CA ALA A 188 10.24 -24.98 6.36
C ALA A 188 9.08 -25.41 5.45
N ASN A 189 8.07 -26.08 6.02
CA ASN A 189 6.82 -26.36 5.29
C ASN A 189 5.96 -25.09 5.19
N ASN A 190 6.45 -24.13 4.39
CA ASN A 190 5.81 -22.81 4.25
C ASN A 190 4.40 -22.93 3.67
N THR A 191 4.10 -23.93 2.86
CA THR A 191 2.75 -24.19 2.35
C THR A 191 1.75 -24.44 3.48
N GLN A 192 2.09 -25.32 4.42
CA GLN A 192 1.22 -25.61 5.56
C GLN A 192 1.11 -24.43 6.54
N LEU A 193 2.17 -23.63 6.64
CA LEU A 193 2.23 -22.47 7.52
C LEU A 193 1.57 -21.22 6.91
N HIS A 194 1.12 -21.25 5.64
CA HIS A 194 0.66 -20.10 4.87
C HIS A 194 1.68 -18.96 4.86
N ARG A 195 2.94 -19.29 4.57
CA ARG A 195 4.06 -18.35 4.49
C ARG A 195 4.82 -18.57 3.19
N ILE A 196 5.75 -17.68 2.90
CA ILE A 196 6.68 -17.85 1.77
C ILE A 196 8.07 -17.34 2.14
N ASP A 197 9.10 -18.09 1.72
CA ASP A 197 10.47 -17.57 1.78
C ASP A 197 10.61 -16.38 0.83
N LYS A 198 11.02 -15.24 1.38
CA LYS A 198 11.21 -13.99 0.61
C LYS A 198 12.14 -14.19 -0.59
N ALA A 199 13.18 -15.03 -0.48
CA ALA A 199 14.10 -15.30 -1.57
C ALA A 199 13.41 -15.91 -2.79
N LEU A 200 12.37 -16.73 -2.59
CA LEU A 200 11.56 -17.29 -3.68
C LEU A 200 10.76 -16.21 -4.40
N VAL A 201 10.23 -15.24 -3.65
CA VAL A 201 9.48 -14.10 -4.22
C VAL A 201 10.41 -13.21 -5.04
N VAL A 202 11.60 -12.90 -4.52
CA VAL A 202 12.64 -12.14 -5.25
C VAL A 202 12.99 -12.84 -6.55
N THR A 203 13.31 -14.13 -6.50
CA THR A 203 13.66 -14.92 -7.68
C THR A 203 12.53 -14.93 -8.72
N ALA A 204 11.28 -15.13 -8.31
CA ALA A 204 10.13 -15.15 -9.21
C ALA A 204 9.89 -13.77 -9.85
N ALA A 205 10.06 -12.70 -9.09
CA ALA A 205 9.93 -11.32 -9.58
C ALA A 205 11.01 -10.97 -10.62
N GLU A 206 12.26 -11.31 -10.36
CA GLU A 206 13.38 -11.11 -11.28
C GLU A 206 13.20 -11.93 -12.59
N GLN A 207 12.78 -13.19 -12.47
CA GLN A 207 12.45 -14.03 -13.63
C GLN A 207 11.28 -13.47 -14.46
N ALA A 208 10.31 -12.81 -13.80
CA ALA A 208 9.26 -12.08 -14.49
C ALA A 208 9.74 -10.75 -15.11
N GLY A 209 10.99 -10.35 -14.85
CA GLY A 209 11.65 -9.18 -15.39
C GLY A 209 11.29 -7.89 -14.65
N PHE A 210 11.00 -7.96 -13.36
CA PHE A 210 10.98 -6.83 -12.45
C PHE A 210 12.38 -6.57 -11.88
N THR A 211 12.62 -5.33 -11.44
CA THR A 211 13.78 -4.98 -10.64
C THR A 211 13.32 -4.75 -9.20
N ILE A 212 14.07 -5.25 -8.21
CA ILE A 212 13.82 -4.96 -6.81
C ILE A 212 14.35 -3.55 -6.50
N ASP A 213 13.47 -2.63 -6.16
CA ASP A 213 13.80 -1.24 -5.81
C ASP A 213 13.99 -1.08 -4.29
N VAL A 214 13.04 -1.63 -3.51
CA VAL A 214 13.10 -1.57 -2.04
C VAL A 214 12.73 -2.95 -1.46
N ASP A 215 13.53 -3.40 -0.50
CA ASP A 215 13.20 -4.46 0.46
C ASP A 215 12.99 -3.79 1.83
N SER A 216 11.74 -3.60 2.23
CA SER A 216 11.38 -2.79 3.39
C SER A 216 11.02 -3.65 4.60
N ASP A 217 11.55 -3.27 5.75
CA ASP A 217 11.26 -3.84 7.07
C ASP A 217 10.06 -3.17 7.79
N VAL A 218 9.36 -2.28 7.10
CA VAL A 218 8.23 -1.51 7.68
C VAL A 218 7.17 -2.40 8.35
N LEU A 219 6.99 -3.64 7.88
CA LEU A 219 6.06 -4.63 8.40
C LEU A 219 6.74 -5.76 9.18
N ALA A 220 8.04 -5.66 9.43
CA ALA A 220 8.78 -6.67 10.18
C ALA A 220 8.26 -6.79 11.61
N ASN A 221 8.17 -8.01 12.09
CA ASN A 221 7.88 -8.35 13.49
C ASN A 221 8.86 -9.43 13.96
N PRO A 222 9.96 -9.05 14.65
CA PRO A 222 10.99 -9.98 15.09
C PRO A 222 10.51 -10.97 16.18
N ASP A 223 9.36 -10.71 16.81
CA ASP A 223 8.77 -11.60 17.82
C ASP A 223 8.09 -12.83 17.18
N ASP A 224 7.79 -12.79 15.87
CA ASP A 224 7.27 -13.93 15.13
C ASP A 224 8.43 -14.74 14.52
N ASP A 225 8.70 -15.87 15.11
CA ASP A 225 9.77 -16.75 14.68
C ASP A 225 9.45 -17.56 13.39
N GLY A 226 8.29 -17.36 12.77
CA GLY A 226 7.88 -18.04 11.54
C GLY A 226 7.55 -19.52 11.69
N SER A 227 7.54 -20.08 12.91
CA SER A 227 7.29 -21.51 13.13
C SER A 227 5.81 -21.88 13.19
N GLN A 228 4.94 -20.90 13.45
CA GLN A 228 3.50 -21.11 13.59
C GLN A 228 2.74 -20.76 12.31
N MET A 229 1.63 -21.49 12.08
CA MET A 229 0.69 -21.16 11.03
C MET A 229 0.11 -19.75 11.27
N VAL A 230 -0.01 -18.95 10.23
CA VAL A 230 -0.42 -17.54 10.33
C VAL A 230 -1.81 -17.31 10.94
N PHE A 231 -2.66 -18.35 10.95
CA PHE A 231 -4.01 -18.29 11.54
C PHE A 231 -4.08 -18.82 12.97
N ALA A 232 -2.96 -19.28 13.55
CA ALA A 232 -2.93 -19.78 14.92
C ALA A 232 -3.28 -18.68 15.92
N PRO A 233 -3.90 -19.03 17.07
CA PRO A 233 -4.15 -18.07 18.16
C PRO A 233 -2.85 -17.38 18.59
N GLY A 234 -2.91 -16.05 18.73
CA GLY A 234 -1.73 -15.22 19.09
C GLY A 234 -0.82 -14.84 17.89
N THR A 235 -0.80 -15.63 16.83
CA THR A 235 0.00 -15.34 15.62
C THR A 235 -0.79 -14.49 14.63
N ARG A 236 -2.10 -14.72 14.55
CA ARG A 236 -2.97 -14.02 13.59
C ARG A 236 -2.93 -12.52 13.79
N GLY A 237 -2.53 -11.80 12.74
CA GLY A 237 -2.37 -10.34 12.75
C GLY A 237 -0.97 -9.88 13.19
N ASN A 238 -0.18 -10.74 13.86
CA ASN A 238 1.12 -10.44 14.44
C ASN A 238 2.29 -11.18 13.75
N THR A 239 2.07 -11.69 12.55
CA THR A 239 3.13 -12.36 11.78
C THR A 239 4.22 -11.40 11.36
N ASP A 240 5.45 -11.89 11.26
CA ASP A 240 6.50 -11.21 10.51
C ASP A 240 6.13 -11.13 9.03
N ARG A 241 6.37 -9.97 8.41
CA ARG A 241 6.02 -9.70 7.00
C ARG A 241 7.09 -8.86 6.36
N PHE A 242 7.31 -9.11 5.09
CA PHE A 242 8.11 -8.25 4.24
C PHE A 242 7.23 -7.41 3.32
N LEU A 243 7.76 -6.29 2.86
CA LEU A 243 7.24 -5.50 1.76
C LEU A 243 8.35 -5.33 0.72
N LEU A 244 8.14 -5.90 -0.47
CA LEU A 244 9.00 -5.67 -1.64
C LEU A 244 8.36 -4.65 -2.55
N LYS A 245 9.12 -3.61 -2.91
CA LYS A 245 8.78 -2.69 -4.00
C LYS A 245 9.53 -3.10 -5.24
N LEU A 246 8.80 -3.53 -6.24
CA LEU A 246 9.30 -3.98 -7.53
C LEU A 246 8.98 -2.93 -8.58
N VAL A 247 9.90 -2.69 -9.49
CA VAL A 247 9.72 -1.73 -10.59
C VAL A 247 9.74 -2.46 -11.93
N LYS A 248 8.76 -2.15 -12.79
CA LYS A 248 8.82 -2.53 -14.19
C LYS A 248 9.87 -1.65 -14.88
N PRO A 249 10.96 -2.22 -15.44
CA PRO A 249 11.97 -1.44 -16.15
C PRO A 249 11.35 -0.56 -17.26
N ASN A 250 11.94 0.59 -17.46
CA ASN A 250 11.67 1.38 -18.67
C ASN A 250 12.19 0.60 -19.87
N ALA A 251 11.38 0.45 -20.92
CA ALA A 251 11.77 -0.22 -22.16
C ALA A 251 12.79 0.61 -22.93
#